data_0c4efba0013cc1c51b9e3c86186d0957
#
_entry.id   0c4efba0013cc1c51b9e3c86186d0957
#
_cell.length_a   1.000
_cell.length_b   1.000
_cell.length_c   1.000
_cell.angle_alpha   90.00
_cell.angle_beta   90.00
_cell.angle_gamma   90.00
#
_symmetry.space_group_name_H-M   'P 1'
#
loop_
_entity.id
_entity.type
_entity.pdbx_description
1 polymer ?
#
loop_
_entity_poly.entity_id
_entity_poly.type
_entity_poly.pdbx_seq_one_letter_code
_entity_poly.pdbx_strand_id
1 'polypeptide(L)'
;MKNRDLIPRRRVLGLGVALAGLCAGCAVLPAGSTESAAGSQAASGNKAVDKVEKAPLEDINSVHLRDNPELYTVYDDSGVVTMYLTVSRGNDSENTNHSWAEINHYSAYDYEAMGVPRYQVAALLQVGDENGPVAGEVGYADSVPNATVQIRGQSSSKGAQKNYKIKLKKNKGSWRGQRTIALNKHMSEGLRFRNKMAYDLIKGIDQMMGLRTQFVHLYVKDLTDSSSGVFEDYGLYTQVEQLNKTALKAHGLNPEAQLYKVNFFEFYRYEDSIKLASDPTYDQSVFEYYLEIKGDSDHTKLIQMLEDLNDDSQSMELILEKYFDVENIAYWMAFQILTGNTDTQSRNMYLYSPQNSDTWYILDWDNDDMLFRTEKHVKRHNVDVGWEYGISNYWGNVLFRRCLQTESYRNALTIAIEDLHQYMNADRIHEMITHYRTITEQFIWNVPDALYLPVTKAQYNTIAAALPDEVEENYQQYPDGYKYPMPFYIDTPVAENGVLKLSWGASYSFDAADIYYIADVARDYKFSNCIFQQENIILPETQLPLPAAGQYFIRVCAINTAGYTQPAFDYYRTEQGKVYGVKCFYVQADGSIVEDIYEE
;
A
#
# COMPACT_ATOMS: atom_id res chain seq x y z
N MET A 1 -15.45 -20.03 -22.00
CA MET A 1 -15.17 -18.83 -22.81
C MET A 1 -16.42 -17.93 -22.74
N LYS A 2 -16.48 -17.04 -21.77
CA LYS A 2 -17.44 -15.93 -21.72
C LYS A 2 -16.59 -14.67 -21.77
N ASN A 3 -16.85 -13.85 -22.78
CA ASN A 3 -16.26 -12.52 -22.92
C ASN A 3 -16.49 -11.74 -21.60
N ARG A 4 -15.41 -11.39 -20.91
CA ARG A 4 -15.44 -10.34 -19.91
C ARG A 4 -15.28 -9.05 -20.70
N ASP A 5 -16.34 -8.29 -20.82
CA ASP A 5 -16.29 -6.95 -21.35
C ASP A 5 -15.39 -6.11 -20.44
N LEU A 6 -14.28 -5.67 -21.01
CA LEU A 6 -13.37 -4.70 -20.41
C LEU A 6 -14.16 -3.41 -20.16
N ILE A 7 -14.33 -3.02 -18.91
CA ILE A 7 -14.94 -1.75 -18.54
C ILE A 7 -14.04 -0.63 -19.05
N PRO A 8 -14.47 0.18 -20.02
CA PRO A 8 -13.61 1.24 -20.55
C PRO A 8 -13.44 2.35 -19.49
N ARG A 9 -12.22 2.77 -19.26
CA ARG A 9 -11.91 4.00 -18.52
C ARG A 9 -12.64 5.17 -19.18
N ARG A 10 -13.74 5.64 -18.59
CA ARG A 10 -14.45 6.83 -19.07
C ARG A 10 -13.70 8.08 -18.61
N ARG A 11 -13.42 8.93 -19.58
CA ARG A 11 -12.80 10.23 -19.43
C ARG A 11 -13.73 11.20 -18.70
N VAL A 12 -13.20 11.92 -17.72
CA VAL A 12 -13.79 13.18 -17.25
C VAL A 12 -13.07 14.31 -17.98
N LEU A 13 -13.76 14.96 -18.89
CA LEU A 13 -13.30 16.19 -19.52
C LEU A 13 -13.51 17.34 -18.51
N GLY A 14 -12.44 17.79 -17.88
CA GLY A 14 -12.46 19.03 -17.09
C GLY A 14 -12.32 20.24 -17.99
N LEU A 15 -13.36 21.06 -18.10
CA LEU A 15 -13.27 22.41 -18.66
C LEU A 15 -12.69 23.33 -17.58
N GLY A 16 -11.49 23.80 -17.79
CA GLY A 16 -10.88 24.85 -16.96
C GLY A 16 -11.47 26.20 -17.25
N VAL A 17 -11.97 26.90 -16.24
CA VAL A 17 -12.23 28.34 -16.30
C VAL A 17 -11.32 29.01 -15.28
N ALA A 18 -10.40 29.80 -15.78
CA ALA A 18 -9.53 30.64 -14.98
C ALA A 18 -10.30 31.89 -14.52
N LEU A 19 -10.23 32.21 -13.22
CA LEU A 19 -10.52 33.57 -12.73
C LEU A 19 -9.39 34.02 -11.81
N ALA A 20 -8.77 35.12 -12.25
CA ALA A 20 -7.74 35.82 -11.50
C ALA A 20 -8.37 36.77 -10.47
N GLY A 21 -7.77 36.88 -9.30
CA GLY A 21 -8.10 37.94 -8.32
C GLY A 21 -6.93 38.21 -7.39
N LEU A 22 -6.36 39.37 -7.54
CA LEU A 22 -5.30 39.98 -6.72
C LEU A 22 -5.78 40.24 -5.28
N CYS A 23 -4.88 40.15 -4.29
CA CYS A 23 -4.42 41.33 -3.54
C CYS A 23 -3.41 41.01 -2.43
N ALA A 24 -2.48 41.92 -2.29
CA ALA A 24 -1.31 41.91 -1.44
C ALA A 24 -1.58 42.28 0.02
N GLY A 25 -0.65 41.89 0.92
CA GLY A 25 -0.54 42.48 2.27
C GLY A 25 0.66 41.93 3.05
N CYS A 26 1.71 42.74 3.12
CA CYS A 26 2.89 42.54 3.98
C CYS A 26 2.61 42.82 5.45
N ALA A 27 3.30 42.10 6.39
CA ALA A 27 3.96 42.67 7.58
C ALA A 27 4.66 41.57 8.39
N VAL A 28 5.97 41.58 8.42
CA VAL A 28 6.94 42.02 9.44
C VAL A 28 6.92 41.22 10.78
N LEU A 29 8.05 40.50 10.97
CA LEU A 29 8.52 39.87 12.21
C LEU A 29 8.92 40.88 13.29
N PRO A 30 9.02 40.50 14.55
CA PRO A 30 10.36 40.51 15.14
C PRO A 30 10.74 39.28 16.00
N ALA A 31 12.03 39.09 16.09
CA ALA A 31 12.77 38.12 16.83
C ALA A 31 12.89 38.42 18.33
N GLY A 32 13.22 37.38 19.12
CA GLY A 32 13.67 37.57 20.51
C GLY A 32 13.97 36.25 21.23
N SER A 33 15.21 35.95 21.31
CA SER A 33 16.04 35.03 22.10
C SER A 33 15.65 34.78 23.58
N THR A 34 15.94 33.64 24.24
CA THR A 34 17.20 33.17 24.86
C THR A 34 16.97 31.99 25.80
N GLU A 35 17.83 30.97 25.70
CA GLU A 35 18.53 30.14 26.71
C GLU A 35 17.88 29.80 28.07
N SER A 36 17.91 28.57 28.55
CA SER A 36 19.08 27.82 29.08
C SER A 36 18.71 26.51 29.83
N ALA A 37 19.47 25.50 29.54
CA ALA A 37 20.25 24.60 30.39
C ALA A 37 19.63 23.67 31.45
N ALA A 38 19.87 22.40 31.21
CA ALA A 38 20.48 21.35 32.05
C ALA A 38 19.75 20.74 33.24
N GLY A 39 19.69 19.42 33.28
CA GLY A 39 19.54 18.61 34.48
C GLY A 39 19.26 17.14 34.22
N SER A 40 20.31 16.33 34.16
CA SER A 40 20.26 14.88 34.09
C SER A 40 19.69 14.25 35.36
N GLN A 41 18.83 13.23 35.24
CA GLN A 41 18.82 12.10 36.19
C GLN A 41 18.22 10.85 35.50
N ALA A 42 19.01 9.76 35.52
CA ALA A 42 18.63 8.45 35.09
C ALA A 42 17.71 7.78 36.12
N ALA A 43 16.60 7.20 35.69
CA ALA A 43 15.85 6.22 36.45
C ALA A 43 15.34 5.12 35.51
N SER A 44 15.71 3.89 35.84
CA SER A 44 15.24 2.66 35.23
C SER A 44 13.74 2.46 35.46
N GLY A 45 12.99 2.18 34.43
CA GLY A 45 11.58 1.78 34.56
C GLY A 45 10.98 1.58 33.18
N ASN A 46 10.20 0.56 32.99
CA ASN A 46 9.34 0.19 31.88
C ASN A 46 9.51 1.04 30.62
N LYS A 47 10.06 0.47 29.56
CA LYS A 47 10.14 1.15 28.25
C LYS A 47 8.70 1.48 27.79
N ALA A 48 8.25 2.69 28.11
CA ALA A 48 7.12 3.28 27.41
C ALA A 48 7.48 3.31 25.92
N VAL A 49 6.50 3.02 25.06
CA VAL A 49 6.67 3.24 23.61
C VAL A 49 7.03 4.71 23.44
N ASP A 50 8.23 5.00 22.96
CA ASP A 50 8.63 6.38 22.69
C ASP A 50 7.68 6.97 21.66
N LYS A 51 7.03 8.05 22.01
CA LYS A 51 6.05 8.74 21.15
C LYS A 51 6.73 9.80 20.28
N VAL A 52 6.08 10.10 19.16
CA VAL A 52 6.43 11.25 18.32
C VAL A 52 6.31 12.53 19.14
N GLU A 53 7.35 13.36 19.19
CA GLU A 53 7.23 14.73 19.71
C GLU A 53 6.47 15.57 18.69
N LYS A 54 5.31 16.10 19.09
CA LYS A 54 4.41 16.81 18.19
C LYS A 54 4.78 18.28 18.07
N ALA A 55 4.94 18.76 16.83
CA ALA A 55 4.77 20.19 16.55
C ALA A 55 3.29 20.58 16.71
N PRO A 56 2.95 21.81 17.17
CA PRO A 56 1.57 22.23 17.28
C PRO A 56 0.94 22.36 15.87
N LEU A 57 0.04 21.43 15.54
CA LEU A 57 -0.85 21.54 14.39
C LEU A 57 -2.02 22.45 14.73
N GLU A 58 -2.43 23.32 13.81
CA GLU A 58 -3.74 23.95 13.90
C GLU A 58 -4.80 22.85 13.77
N ASP A 59 -5.73 22.80 14.70
CA ASP A 59 -6.83 21.83 14.71
C ASP A 59 -7.77 22.15 13.53
N ILE A 60 -7.64 21.36 12.44
CA ILE A 60 -8.48 21.53 11.25
C ILE A 60 -9.85 20.89 11.48
N ASN A 61 -9.92 19.80 12.23
CA ASN A 61 -11.16 19.18 12.68
C ASN A 61 -11.05 18.59 14.08
N SER A 62 -12.19 18.38 14.73
CA SER A 62 -12.26 17.93 16.15
C SER A 62 -12.36 16.40 16.30
N VAL A 63 -12.46 15.65 15.19
CA VAL A 63 -12.72 14.20 15.22
C VAL A 63 -11.46 13.47 14.77
N HIS A 64 -10.60 13.16 15.72
CA HIS A 64 -9.33 12.49 15.45
C HIS A 64 -9.42 10.98 15.67
N LEU A 65 -8.66 10.24 14.86
CA LEU A 65 -8.43 8.82 15.10
C LEU A 65 -7.78 8.63 16.49
N ARG A 66 -8.28 7.66 17.25
CA ARG A 66 -7.70 7.31 18.56
C ARG A 66 -7.55 5.81 18.65
N ASP A 67 -6.32 5.36 18.73
CA ASP A 67 -5.99 3.96 18.99
C ASP A 67 -5.90 3.68 20.49
N ASN A 68 -5.96 2.40 20.86
CA ASN A 68 -5.77 1.95 22.23
C ASN A 68 -4.30 1.53 22.48
N PRO A 69 -3.44 2.41 23.00
CA PRO A 69 -2.02 2.11 23.18
C PRO A 69 -1.76 1.00 24.22
N GLU A 70 -2.69 0.75 25.15
CA GLU A 70 -2.56 -0.33 26.14
C GLU A 70 -2.52 -1.70 25.46
N LEU A 71 -3.15 -1.82 24.29
CA LEU A 71 -3.18 -3.06 23.50
C LEU A 71 -1.78 -3.57 23.13
N TYR A 72 -0.81 -2.68 22.97
CA TYR A 72 0.56 -3.02 22.59
C TYR A 72 1.45 -3.40 23.76
N THR A 73 1.00 -3.16 24.99
CA THR A 73 1.77 -3.45 26.22
C THR A 73 1.32 -4.72 26.94
N VAL A 74 0.16 -5.28 26.55
CA VAL A 74 -0.42 -6.48 27.20
C VAL A 74 0.42 -7.75 26.94
N TYR A 75 1.03 -7.84 25.75
CA TYR A 75 1.83 -9.00 25.37
C TYR A 75 3.20 -8.56 24.88
N ASP A 76 4.22 -9.30 25.31
CA ASP A 76 5.57 -9.11 24.75
C ASP A 76 5.60 -9.68 23.30
N ASP A 77 5.91 -8.81 22.35
CA ASP A 77 6.05 -9.13 20.93
C ASP A 77 7.50 -9.02 20.42
N SER A 78 8.45 -8.79 21.35
CA SER A 78 9.86 -8.61 21.04
C SER A 78 10.59 -9.90 20.64
N GLY A 79 10.06 -11.08 21.02
CA GLY A 79 10.65 -12.39 20.76
C GLY A 79 9.95 -13.20 19.67
N VAL A 80 10.16 -14.50 19.70
CA VAL A 80 9.54 -15.48 18.79
C VAL A 80 8.56 -16.36 19.57
N VAL A 81 7.37 -16.54 19.03
CA VAL A 81 6.38 -17.51 19.53
C VAL A 81 6.42 -18.74 18.63
N THR A 82 6.42 -19.94 19.20
CA THR A 82 6.35 -21.18 18.42
C THR A 82 4.89 -21.62 18.27
N MET A 83 4.50 -21.93 17.04
CA MET A 83 3.18 -22.47 16.72
C MET A 83 3.32 -23.87 16.11
N TYR A 84 2.56 -24.81 16.67
CA TYR A 84 2.47 -26.20 16.22
C TYR A 84 1.12 -26.40 15.54
N LEU A 85 1.11 -26.72 14.25
CA LEU A 85 -0.08 -26.86 13.43
C LEU A 85 -0.18 -28.33 12.97
N THR A 86 -1.10 -29.09 13.55
CA THR A 86 -1.43 -30.43 13.04
C THR A 86 -2.63 -30.30 12.10
N VAL A 87 -2.44 -30.65 10.82
CA VAL A 87 -3.47 -30.55 9.79
C VAL A 87 -4.05 -31.93 9.47
N SER A 88 -5.36 -31.97 9.21
CA SER A 88 -6.10 -33.18 8.86
C SER A 88 -7.24 -32.89 7.90
N ARG A 89 -7.70 -33.89 7.15
CA ARG A 89 -8.93 -33.73 6.36
C ARG A 89 -10.12 -33.52 7.30
N GLY A 90 -10.98 -32.58 6.95
CA GLY A 90 -12.25 -32.34 7.61
C GLY A 90 -13.41 -32.94 6.81
N ASN A 91 -14.32 -32.05 6.35
CA ASN A 91 -15.52 -32.45 5.61
C ASN A 91 -15.79 -31.51 4.43
N ASP A 92 -16.59 -32.00 3.45
CA ASP A 92 -16.90 -31.26 2.23
C ASP A 92 -17.80 -30.05 2.49
N SER A 93 -18.70 -30.14 3.48
CA SER A 93 -19.65 -29.04 3.78
C SER A 93 -18.96 -27.79 4.33
N GLU A 94 -17.77 -27.93 4.93
CA GLU A 94 -16.93 -26.84 5.42
C GLU A 94 -15.76 -26.53 4.45
N ASN A 95 -15.71 -27.16 3.28
CA ASN A 95 -14.60 -27.06 2.32
C ASN A 95 -13.24 -27.41 2.96
N THR A 96 -13.21 -28.41 3.85
CA THR A 96 -12.02 -28.82 4.62
C THR A 96 -11.54 -30.23 4.31
N ASN A 97 -12.18 -30.95 3.37
CA ASN A 97 -11.79 -32.28 2.95
C ASN A 97 -10.72 -32.24 1.84
N HIS A 98 -9.62 -31.55 2.09
CA HIS A 98 -8.49 -31.43 1.17
C HIS A 98 -7.22 -31.97 1.79
N SER A 99 -6.20 -32.24 0.97
CA SER A 99 -4.87 -32.56 1.44
C SER A 99 -4.04 -31.30 1.68
N TRP A 100 -3.02 -31.42 2.53
CA TRP A 100 -2.07 -30.33 2.73
C TRP A 100 -1.25 -30.04 1.48
N ALA A 101 -1.00 -31.08 0.67
CA ALA A 101 -0.37 -30.91 -0.63
C ALA A 101 -1.22 -30.06 -1.58
N GLU A 102 -2.56 -30.27 -1.65
CA GLU A 102 -3.47 -29.43 -2.44
C GLU A 102 -3.49 -27.99 -1.96
N ILE A 103 -3.52 -27.74 -0.64
CA ILE A 103 -3.46 -26.40 -0.05
C ILE A 103 -2.20 -25.65 -0.55
N ASN A 104 -1.06 -26.31 -0.61
CA ASN A 104 0.21 -25.71 -0.98
C ASN A 104 0.48 -25.68 -2.49
N HIS A 105 -0.31 -26.42 -3.28
CA HIS A 105 -0.13 -26.50 -4.73
C HIS A 105 -0.70 -25.28 -5.45
N TYR A 106 -1.94 -24.89 -5.14
CA TYR A 106 -2.68 -23.85 -5.85
C TYR A 106 -2.36 -22.44 -5.32
N SER A 107 -2.32 -21.46 -6.24
CA SER A 107 -2.26 -20.04 -5.93
C SER A 107 -3.66 -19.42 -5.88
N ALA A 108 -3.77 -18.16 -5.46
CA ALA A 108 -5.02 -17.40 -5.52
C ALA A 108 -5.60 -17.33 -6.94
N TYR A 109 -4.73 -17.16 -7.93
CA TYR A 109 -5.11 -17.09 -9.35
C TYR A 109 -5.63 -18.42 -9.88
N ASP A 110 -5.09 -19.55 -9.39
CA ASP A 110 -5.59 -20.86 -9.76
C ASP A 110 -7.02 -21.07 -9.25
N TYR A 111 -7.32 -20.66 -8.01
CA TYR A 111 -8.68 -20.70 -7.45
C TYR A 111 -9.64 -19.81 -8.23
N GLU A 112 -9.23 -18.60 -8.62
CA GLU A 112 -10.02 -17.70 -9.46
C GLU A 112 -10.29 -18.31 -10.83
N ALA A 113 -9.28 -18.88 -11.48
CA ALA A 113 -9.43 -19.56 -12.77
C ALA A 113 -10.36 -20.77 -12.69
N MET A 114 -10.34 -21.52 -11.59
CA MET A 114 -11.24 -22.66 -11.35
C MET A 114 -12.66 -22.21 -10.96
N GLY A 115 -12.85 -20.96 -10.54
CA GLY A 115 -14.12 -20.44 -10.05
C GLY A 115 -14.56 -21.08 -8.72
N VAL A 116 -13.61 -21.48 -7.86
CA VAL A 116 -13.87 -22.13 -6.58
C VAL A 116 -13.27 -21.33 -5.42
N PRO A 117 -13.85 -21.39 -4.21
CA PRO A 117 -13.23 -20.82 -3.03
C PRO A 117 -11.91 -21.52 -2.70
N ARG A 118 -10.99 -20.80 -2.06
CA ARG A 118 -9.70 -21.38 -1.60
C ARG A 118 -9.97 -22.57 -0.68
N TYR A 119 -9.30 -23.67 -0.96
CA TYR A 119 -9.39 -24.90 -0.16
C TYR A 119 -8.89 -24.66 1.26
N GLN A 120 -9.46 -25.40 2.19
CA GLN A 120 -9.09 -25.38 3.60
C GLN A 120 -8.82 -26.81 4.09
N VAL A 121 -8.12 -26.93 5.20
CA VAL A 121 -8.02 -28.17 5.96
C VAL A 121 -8.41 -27.91 7.42
N ALA A 122 -8.89 -28.93 8.10
CA ALA A 122 -9.06 -28.90 9.55
C ALA A 122 -7.69 -28.86 10.22
N ALA A 123 -7.56 -28.09 11.30
CA ALA A 123 -6.29 -27.94 11.98
C ALA A 123 -6.44 -27.92 13.51
N LEU A 124 -5.47 -28.50 14.21
CA LEU A 124 -5.20 -28.27 15.61
C LEU A 124 -4.02 -27.29 15.71
N LEU A 125 -4.31 -26.06 16.11
CA LEU A 125 -3.30 -25.08 16.45
C LEU A 125 -2.98 -25.18 17.94
N GLN A 126 -1.69 -25.34 18.26
CA GLN A 126 -1.15 -25.29 19.61
C GLN A 126 -0.04 -24.23 19.67
N VAL A 127 -0.08 -23.38 20.69
CA VAL A 127 0.92 -22.34 20.89
C VAL A 127 1.86 -22.74 22.03
N GLY A 128 3.14 -22.44 21.89
CA GLY A 128 4.15 -22.79 22.88
C GLY A 128 5.52 -22.17 22.60
N ASP A 129 6.55 -22.89 23.01
CA ASP A 129 7.96 -22.55 22.81
C ASP A 129 8.67 -23.67 22.02
N GLU A 130 10.00 -23.62 21.96
CA GLU A 130 10.82 -24.60 21.25
C GLU A 130 10.71 -26.05 21.81
N ASN A 131 10.20 -26.22 23.04
CA ASN A 131 10.07 -27.50 23.70
C ASN A 131 8.68 -28.11 23.50
N GLY A 132 7.73 -27.38 22.94
CA GLY A 132 6.38 -27.84 22.65
C GLY A 132 5.28 -26.90 23.12
N PRO A 133 4.01 -27.33 23.06
CA PRO A 133 2.86 -26.57 23.54
C PRO A 133 2.94 -26.27 25.05
N VAL A 134 2.65 -25.00 25.42
CA VAL A 134 2.76 -24.51 26.80
C VAL A 134 1.39 -24.43 27.47
N ALA A 135 1.33 -24.83 28.76
CA ALA A 135 0.10 -24.77 29.56
C ALA A 135 -0.45 -23.35 29.67
N GLY A 136 -1.74 -23.19 29.42
CA GLY A 136 -2.43 -21.89 29.42
C GLY A 136 -2.50 -21.22 28.04
N GLU A 137 -1.70 -21.67 27.08
CA GLU A 137 -1.76 -21.20 25.69
C GLU A 137 -2.82 -21.96 24.87
N VAL A 138 -3.16 -21.37 23.71
CA VAL A 138 -4.18 -21.94 22.79
C VAL A 138 -3.84 -23.37 22.41
N GLY A 139 -4.85 -24.25 22.51
CA GLY A 139 -4.76 -25.65 22.09
C GLY A 139 -3.93 -26.55 23.01
N TYR A 140 -3.43 -26.06 24.17
CA TYR A 140 -2.74 -26.92 25.11
C TYR A 140 -3.64 -28.08 25.55
N ALA A 141 -3.12 -29.30 25.49
CA ALA A 141 -3.84 -30.56 25.76
C ALA A 141 -5.07 -30.85 24.86
N ASP A 142 -5.37 -30.00 23.85
CA ASP A 142 -6.37 -30.32 22.84
C ASP A 142 -5.87 -31.50 21.97
N SER A 143 -6.81 -32.39 21.60
CA SER A 143 -6.52 -33.54 20.72
C SER A 143 -7.38 -33.55 19.45
N VAL A 144 -8.22 -32.53 19.27
CA VAL A 144 -9.14 -32.41 18.13
C VAL A 144 -8.95 -31.05 17.45
N PRO A 145 -9.27 -30.94 16.15
CA PRO A 145 -9.14 -29.69 15.42
C PRO A 145 -9.89 -28.54 16.08
N ASN A 146 -9.18 -27.46 16.38
CA ASN A 146 -9.70 -26.22 16.95
C ASN A 146 -9.73 -25.06 15.94
N ALA A 147 -9.23 -25.28 14.71
CA ALA A 147 -9.09 -24.27 13.68
C ALA A 147 -9.33 -24.86 12.27
N THR A 148 -9.36 -23.97 11.29
CA THR A 148 -9.14 -24.27 9.87
C THR A 148 -7.94 -23.46 9.37
N VAL A 149 -7.27 -23.95 8.33
CA VAL A 149 -6.15 -23.26 7.69
C VAL A 149 -6.28 -23.29 6.18
N GLN A 150 -5.90 -22.17 5.54
CA GLN A 150 -5.82 -21.99 4.09
C GLN A 150 -4.64 -21.10 3.73
N ILE A 151 -4.22 -21.11 2.46
CA ILE A 151 -3.27 -20.10 1.98
C ILE A 151 -3.89 -18.69 1.99
N ARG A 152 -3.04 -17.67 2.08
CA ARG A 152 -3.43 -16.26 1.96
C ARG A 152 -2.51 -15.49 1.00
N GLY A 153 -2.89 -14.22 0.73
CA GLY A 153 -2.22 -13.34 -0.22
C GLY A 153 -2.73 -13.54 -1.64
N GLN A 154 -2.48 -12.56 -2.49
CA GLN A 154 -2.79 -12.61 -3.93
C GLN A 154 -1.52 -13.01 -4.69
N SER A 155 -0.64 -12.06 -5.00
CA SER A 155 0.63 -12.33 -5.69
C SER A 155 1.56 -13.26 -4.90
N SER A 156 1.69 -13.06 -3.59
CA SER A 156 2.52 -13.88 -2.69
C SER A 156 2.08 -15.34 -2.59
N SER A 157 0.83 -15.68 -2.99
CA SER A 157 0.34 -17.06 -3.03
C SER A 157 1.05 -17.94 -4.08
N LYS A 158 1.72 -17.32 -5.07
CA LYS A 158 2.57 -18.03 -6.06
C LYS A 158 3.90 -18.51 -5.47
N GLY A 159 4.31 -17.96 -4.32
CA GLY A 159 5.58 -18.29 -3.68
C GLY A 159 5.71 -19.76 -3.30
N ALA A 160 6.93 -20.30 -3.30
CA ALA A 160 7.21 -21.67 -2.90
C ALA A 160 6.92 -21.92 -1.40
N GLN A 161 7.21 -20.93 -0.54
CA GLN A 161 6.77 -20.91 0.84
C GLN A 161 5.50 -20.08 0.94
N LYS A 162 4.40 -20.68 1.41
CA LYS A 162 3.09 -20.05 1.43
C LYS A 162 2.88 -19.17 2.68
N ASN A 163 2.05 -18.15 2.52
CA ASN A 163 1.43 -17.44 3.63
C ASN A 163 0.17 -18.21 4.06
N TYR A 164 -0.13 -18.21 5.35
CA TYR A 164 -1.29 -18.94 5.89
C TYR A 164 -2.26 -18.04 6.64
N LYS A 165 -3.55 -18.36 6.53
CA LYS A 165 -4.61 -17.83 7.38
C LYS A 165 -5.17 -18.98 8.22
N ILE A 166 -4.96 -18.90 9.53
CA ILE A 166 -5.48 -19.84 10.51
C ILE A 166 -6.69 -19.19 11.18
N LYS A 167 -7.84 -19.86 11.19
CA LYS A 167 -9.08 -19.36 11.78
C LYS A 167 -9.54 -20.28 12.89
N LEU A 168 -9.42 -19.84 14.15
CA LEU A 168 -9.93 -20.55 15.31
C LEU A 168 -11.45 -20.67 15.28
N LYS A 169 -12.00 -21.84 15.59
CA LYS A 169 -13.44 -22.12 15.69
C LYS A 169 -14.06 -21.24 16.77
N LYS A 170 -15.33 -20.87 16.60
CA LYS A 170 -16.00 -19.85 17.43
C LYS A 170 -15.97 -20.11 18.94
N ASN A 171 -15.93 -21.38 19.34
CA ASN A 171 -15.98 -21.83 20.76
C ASN A 171 -14.65 -22.44 21.24
N LYS A 172 -13.54 -22.20 20.52
CA LYS A 172 -12.20 -22.73 20.81
C LYS A 172 -11.20 -21.66 21.27
N GLY A 173 -11.72 -20.55 21.81
CA GLY A 173 -10.90 -19.47 22.33
C GLY A 173 -10.34 -18.53 21.26
N SER A 174 -9.32 -17.81 21.64
CA SER A 174 -8.59 -16.85 20.81
C SER A 174 -7.13 -16.79 21.26
N TRP A 175 -6.23 -16.52 20.35
CA TRP A 175 -4.84 -16.24 20.68
C TRP A 175 -4.66 -14.72 20.82
N ARG A 176 -4.31 -14.25 22.02
CA ARG A 176 -4.17 -12.82 22.31
C ARG A 176 -5.38 -11.99 21.85
N GLY A 177 -6.59 -12.52 22.03
CA GLY A 177 -7.83 -11.90 21.58
C GLY A 177 -8.13 -12.03 20.08
N GLN A 178 -7.25 -12.63 19.29
CA GLN A 178 -7.40 -12.82 17.84
C GLN A 178 -7.91 -14.22 17.53
N ARG A 179 -8.96 -14.34 16.70
CA ARG A 179 -9.45 -15.62 16.17
C ARG A 179 -8.96 -15.92 14.77
N THR A 180 -8.52 -14.90 14.04
CA THR A 180 -7.90 -15.03 12.74
C THR A 180 -6.44 -14.65 12.86
N ILE A 181 -5.56 -15.61 12.59
CA ILE A 181 -4.11 -15.47 12.68
C ILE A 181 -3.59 -15.53 11.26
N ALA A 182 -2.97 -14.46 10.81
CA ALA A 182 -2.36 -14.36 9.49
C ALA A 182 -0.84 -14.46 9.63
N LEU A 183 -0.27 -15.46 9.00
CA LEU A 183 1.17 -15.72 8.97
C LEU A 183 1.73 -15.34 7.60
N ASN A 184 2.60 -14.35 7.56
CA ASN A 184 3.27 -13.85 6.36
C ASN A 184 4.71 -14.35 6.30
N LYS A 185 5.10 -14.91 5.16
CA LYS A 185 6.44 -15.46 4.94
C LYS A 185 7.42 -14.42 4.38
N HIS A 186 6.90 -13.38 3.71
CA HIS A 186 7.69 -12.33 3.07
C HIS A 186 8.84 -12.86 2.17
N MET A 187 8.53 -13.84 1.32
CA MET A 187 9.54 -14.50 0.48
C MET A 187 10.29 -13.55 -0.45
N SER A 188 9.65 -12.49 -0.91
CA SER A 188 10.25 -11.47 -1.79
C SER A 188 11.24 -10.56 -1.06
N GLU A 189 11.18 -10.47 0.25
CA GLU A 189 11.97 -9.58 1.09
C GLU A 189 13.23 -10.29 1.64
N GLY A 190 14.39 -9.65 1.49
CA GLY A 190 15.67 -10.18 1.99
C GLY A 190 15.83 -10.11 3.49
N LEU A 191 15.25 -9.11 4.16
CA LEU A 191 15.43 -8.87 5.60
C LEU A 191 14.44 -9.64 6.48
N ARG A 192 13.24 -9.94 5.97
CA ARG A 192 12.17 -10.68 6.66
C ARG A 192 11.56 -9.98 7.88
N PHE A 193 11.79 -8.68 8.06
CA PHE A 193 11.28 -7.94 9.21
C PHE A 193 10.65 -6.56 8.89
N ARG A 194 10.69 -6.07 7.64
CA ARG A 194 10.18 -4.73 7.29
C ARG A 194 8.75 -4.50 7.73
N ASN A 195 7.86 -5.44 7.43
CA ASN A 195 6.44 -5.32 7.79
C ASN A 195 6.23 -5.25 9.32
N LYS A 196 7.01 -6.02 10.12
CA LYS A 196 6.98 -5.91 11.57
C LYS A 196 7.53 -4.55 12.02
N MET A 197 8.67 -4.13 11.47
CA MET A 197 9.30 -2.84 11.78
C MET A 197 8.35 -1.67 11.50
N ALA A 198 7.62 -1.70 10.38
CA ALA A 198 6.62 -0.67 10.06
C ALA A 198 5.56 -0.55 11.15
N TYR A 199 4.93 -1.67 11.54
CA TYR A 199 3.90 -1.62 12.58
C TYR A 199 4.46 -1.27 13.94
N ASP A 200 5.68 -1.67 14.28
CA ASP A 200 6.32 -1.28 15.54
C ASP A 200 6.63 0.23 15.58
N LEU A 201 6.92 0.86 14.44
CA LEU A 201 7.00 2.32 14.31
C LEU A 201 5.62 2.96 14.44
N ILE A 202 4.61 2.47 13.72
CA ILE A 202 3.24 3.03 13.71
C ILE A 202 2.62 3.02 15.10
N LYS A 203 2.92 2.05 15.96
CA LYS A 203 2.47 2.01 17.36
C LYS A 203 2.83 3.28 18.18
N GLY A 204 3.85 4.00 17.77
CA GLY A 204 4.29 5.25 18.40
C GLY A 204 3.73 6.52 17.76
N ILE A 205 2.85 6.41 16.76
CA ILE A 205 2.28 7.52 16.00
C ILE A 205 0.80 7.68 16.39
N ASP A 206 0.48 8.67 17.21
CA ASP A 206 -0.87 8.85 17.76
C ASP A 206 -1.97 9.07 16.70
N GLN A 207 -1.62 9.57 15.51
CA GLN A 207 -2.53 9.83 14.39
C GLN A 207 -2.82 8.61 13.54
N MET A 208 -2.14 7.50 13.79
CA MET A 208 -2.28 6.25 13.04
C MET A 208 -2.71 5.12 13.98
N MET A 209 -3.32 4.09 13.41
CA MET A 209 -3.62 2.85 14.12
C MET A 209 -2.59 1.80 13.70
N GLY A 210 -1.83 1.28 14.65
CA GLY A 210 -0.93 0.15 14.40
C GLY A 210 -1.67 -1.18 14.36
N LEU A 211 -0.98 -2.21 13.91
CA LEU A 211 -1.44 -3.59 14.02
C LEU A 211 -0.51 -4.36 14.95
N ARG A 212 -1.07 -5.29 15.73
CA ARG A 212 -0.25 -6.20 16.54
C ARG A 212 0.47 -7.17 15.63
N THR A 213 1.77 -7.32 15.84
CA THR A 213 2.64 -8.21 15.07
C THR A 213 3.46 -9.09 15.99
N GLN A 214 3.86 -10.28 15.51
CA GLN A 214 4.70 -11.21 16.25
C GLN A 214 5.54 -12.04 15.29
N PHE A 215 6.81 -12.26 15.61
CA PHE A 215 7.56 -13.32 14.95
C PHE A 215 7.08 -14.70 15.42
N VAL A 216 6.85 -15.59 14.47
CA VAL A 216 6.33 -16.94 14.71
C VAL A 216 7.24 -17.96 14.04
N HIS A 217 7.74 -18.93 14.83
CA HIS A 217 8.33 -20.14 14.30
C HIS A 217 7.23 -21.17 14.11
N LEU A 218 7.00 -21.60 12.88
CA LEU A 218 5.90 -22.51 12.54
C LEU A 218 6.41 -23.94 12.32
N TYR A 219 5.82 -24.89 13.03
CA TYR A 219 5.93 -26.33 12.76
C TYR A 219 4.61 -26.86 12.24
N VAL A 220 4.64 -27.71 11.21
CA VAL A 220 3.45 -28.35 10.63
C VAL A 220 3.58 -29.86 10.68
N LYS A 221 2.53 -30.55 11.17
CA LYS A 221 2.37 -32.01 11.10
C LYS A 221 1.21 -32.32 10.16
N ASP A 222 1.51 -32.93 9.02
CA ASP A 222 0.52 -33.35 8.05
C ASP A 222 -0.05 -34.71 8.34
N LEU A 223 -1.35 -34.78 8.61
CA LEU A 223 -2.15 -36.01 8.77
C LEU A 223 -3.27 -36.10 7.72
N THR A 224 -3.21 -35.29 6.63
CA THR A 224 -4.28 -35.27 5.62
C THR A 224 -4.34 -36.57 4.80
N ASP A 225 -3.20 -37.17 4.52
CA ASP A 225 -3.09 -38.40 3.71
C ASP A 225 -2.42 -39.57 4.47
N SER A 226 -2.14 -39.37 5.77
CA SER A 226 -1.52 -40.38 6.64
C SER A 226 -2.07 -40.29 8.07
N SER A 227 -2.15 -41.39 8.77
CA SER A 227 -2.51 -41.43 10.20
C SER A 227 -1.33 -41.13 11.14
N SER A 228 -0.12 -41.03 10.60
CA SER A 228 1.09 -40.73 11.34
C SER A 228 1.94 -39.68 10.62
N GLY A 229 2.52 -38.76 11.38
CA GLY A 229 3.38 -37.69 10.84
C GLY A 229 4.28 -37.14 11.95
N VAL A 230 5.30 -36.42 11.52
CA VAL A 230 6.19 -35.66 12.40
C VAL A 230 5.98 -34.16 12.16
N PHE A 231 6.35 -33.35 13.10
CA PHE A 231 6.40 -31.91 12.88
C PHE A 231 7.61 -31.56 11.99
N GLU A 232 7.31 -30.93 10.87
CA GLU A 232 8.29 -30.37 9.95
C GLU A 232 8.46 -28.88 10.23
N ASP A 233 9.69 -28.39 10.13
CA ASP A 233 10.01 -26.99 10.33
C ASP A 233 9.63 -26.17 9.07
N TYR A 234 8.77 -25.18 9.25
CA TYR A 234 8.33 -24.24 8.22
C TYR A 234 9.04 -22.89 8.34
N GLY A 235 9.94 -22.73 9.32
CA GLY A 235 10.76 -21.56 9.53
C GLY A 235 10.02 -20.35 10.09
N LEU A 236 10.58 -19.18 9.87
CA LEU A 236 10.12 -17.91 10.43
C LEU A 236 8.97 -17.30 9.61
N TYR A 237 7.96 -16.81 10.32
CA TYR A 237 6.84 -16.01 9.80
C TYR A 237 6.69 -14.72 10.61
N THR A 238 6.08 -13.72 10.00
CA THR A 238 5.53 -12.57 10.73
C THR A 238 4.01 -12.74 10.81
N GLN A 239 3.49 -12.87 12.03
CA GLN A 239 2.07 -12.76 12.28
C GLN A 239 1.68 -11.28 12.22
N VAL A 240 0.61 -10.97 11.50
CA VAL A 240 0.03 -9.63 11.43
C VAL A 240 -1.45 -9.72 11.78
N GLU A 241 -1.90 -8.84 12.66
CA GLU A 241 -3.31 -8.74 13.04
C GLU A 241 -4.20 -8.51 11.82
N GLN A 242 -5.33 -9.20 11.77
CA GLN A 242 -6.30 -9.03 10.69
C GLN A 242 -7.35 -8.00 11.06
N LEU A 243 -7.43 -6.91 10.30
CA LEU A 243 -8.48 -5.92 10.44
C LEU A 243 -9.85 -6.55 10.20
N ASN A 244 -10.66 -6.57 11.24
CA ASN A 244 -12.03 -7.05 11.27
C ASN A 244 -12.73 -6.47 12.51
N LYS A 245 -14.01 -6.77 12.71
CA LYS A 245 -14.79 -6.30 13.88
C LYS A 245 -14.11 -6.56 15.23
N THR A 246 -13.41 -7.67 15.39
CA THR A 246 -12.70 -8.02 16.64
C THR A 246 -11.49 -7.13 16.84
N ALA A 247 -10.71 -6.87 15.80
CA ALA A 247 -9.58 -5.96 15.83
C ALA A 247 -10.05 -4.51 16.12
N LEU A 248 -11.03 -4.00 15.37
CA LEU A 248 -11.59 -2.67 15.63
C LEU A 248 -11.99 -2.49 17.08
N LYS A 249 -12.71 -3.47 17.65
CA LYS A 249 -13.11 -3.43 19.06
C LYS A 249 -11.90 -3.42 20.01
N ALA A 250 -10.85 -4.19 19.74
CA ALA A 250 -9.65 -4.24 20.57
C ALA A 250 -8.91 -2.89 20.57
N HIS A 251 -8.89 -2.22 19.41
CA HIS A 251 -8.32 -0.88 19.24
C HIS A 251 -9.21 0.25 19.73
N GLY A 252 -10.38 -0.04 20.32
CA GLY A 252 -11.30 0.98 20.81
C GLY A 252 -12.14 1.65 19.73
N LEU A 253 -12.10 1.12 18.49
CA LEU A 253 -12.85 1.63 17.36
C LEU A 253 -14.24 0.96 17.24
N ASN A 254 -15.14 1.58 16.46
CA ASN A 254 -16.49 1.05 16.25
C ASN A 254 -16.46 -0.24 15.41
N PRO A 255 -16.84 -1.41 15.96
CA PRO A 255 -16.81 -2.67 15.23
C PRO A 255 -17.90 -2.82 14.17
N GLU A 256 -18.96 -2.00 14.22
CA GLU A 256 -20.05 -1.99 13.24
C GLU A 256 -19.87 -0.89 12.17
N ALA A 257 -18.67 -0.33 12.08
CA ALA A 257 -18.28 0.69 11.12
C ALA A 257 -18.32 0.19 9.65
N GLN A 258 -18.34 1.13 8.73
CA GLN A 258 -17.91 0.87 7.37
C GLN A 258 -16.39 0.65 7.37
N LEU A 259 -15.97 -0.46 6.79
CA LEU A 259 -14.57 -0.83 6.67
C LEU A 259 -14.35 -1.48 5.31
N TYR A 260 -13.53 -0.85 4.49
CA TYR A 260 -13.17 -1.34 3.15
C TYR A 260 -11.67 -1.54 3.05
N LYS A 261 -11.24 -2.71 2.59
CA LYS A 261 -9.86 -2.88 2.14
C LYS A 261 -9.75 -2.31 0.74
N VAL A 262 -8.86 -1.34 0.57
CA VAL A 262 -8.59 -0.70 -0.71
C VAL A 262 -7.73 -1.65 -1.56
N ASN A 263 -8.21 -1.92 -2.77
CA ASN A 263 -7.46 -2.66 -3.77
C ASN A 263 -6.99 -1.65 -4.85
N PHE A 264 -7.48 -1.70 -6.07
CA PHE A 264 -7.09 -0.72 -7.10
C PHE A 264 -8.10 0.44 -7.13
N PHE A 265 -8.01 1.37 -6.16
CA PHE A 265 -9.00 2.42 -5.99
C PHE A 265 -8.35 3.80 -5.81
N GLU A 266 -8.46 4.63 -6.84
CA GLU A 266 -7.90 5.98 -6.91
C GLU A 266 -8.89 7.07 -6.48
N PHE A 267 -9.96 6.72 -5.78
CA PHE A 267 -11.02 7.62 -5.30
C PHE A 267 -11.81 8.35 -6.40
N TYR A 268 -11.82 7.81 -7.62
CA TYR A 268 -12.80 8.23 -8.62
C TYR A 268 -14.19 7.72 -8.25
N ARG A 269 -15.24 8.41 -8.75
CA ARG A 269 -16.62 8.04 -8.41
C ARG A 269 -17.02 6.65 -8.92
N TYR A 270 -16.45 6.17 -10.02
CA TYR A 270 -16.74 4.86 -10.63
C TYR A 270 -18.24 4.47 -10.59
N GLU A 271 -19.13 5.32 -11.19
CA GLU A 271 -20.59 5.21 -11.09
C GLU A 271 -21.15 3.84 -11.51
N ASP A 272 -20.50 3.18 -12.47
CA ASP A 272 -20.92 1.87 -12.95
C ASP A 272 -20.53 0.73 -11.97
N SER A 273 -19.60 0.94 -11.05
CA SER A 273 -19.05 -0.06 -10.14
C SER A 273 -19.38 0.18 -8.67
N ILE A 274 -19.23 1.43 -8.20
CA ILE A 274 -19.49 1.80 -6.80
C ILE A 274 -20.95 2.25 -6.68
N LYS A 275 -21.83 1.31 -6.31
CA LYS A 275 -23.29 1.50 -6.22
C LYS A 275 -23.79 1.13 -4.83
N LEU A 276 -25.00 1.61 -4.50
CA LEU A 276 -25.71 1.14 -3.31
C LEU A 276 -26.05 -0.35 -3.45
N ALA A 277 -25.97 -1.10 -2.35
CA ALA A 277 -26.38 -2.51 -2.35
C ALA A 277 -27.86 -2.72 -2.71
N SER A 278 -28.69 -1.68 -2.60
CA SER A 278 -30.09 -1.67 -3.01
C SER A 278 -30.32 -1.36 -4.50
N ASP A 279 -29.29 -0.95 -5.25
CA ASP A 279 -29.39 -0.67 -6.68
C ASP A 279 -29.63 -1.99 -7.44
N PRO A 280 -30.64 -2.06 -8.35
CA PRO A 280 -30.92 -3.27 -9.12
C PRO A 280 -29.76 -3.77 -10.00
N THR A 281 -28.81 -2.90 -10.30
CA THR A 281 -27.60 -3.21 -11.10
C THR A 281 -26.34 -3.40 -10.26
N TYR A 282 -26.46 -3.44 -8.92
CA TYR A 282 -25.34 -3.69 -8.02
C TYR A 282 -24.77 -5.09 -8.23
N ASP A 283 -23.47 -5.16 -8.40
CA ASP A 283 -22.71 -6.41 -8.41
C ASP A 283 -21.59 -6.30 -7.37
N GLN A 284 -21.70 -7.10 -6.32
CA GLN A 284 -20.72 -7.11 -5.24
C GLN A 284 -19.31 -7.44 -5.73
N SER A 285 -19.16 -8.31 -6.72
CA SER A 285 -17.82 -8.68 -7.23
C SER A 285 -17.15 -7.53 -8.00
N VAL A 286 -17.95 -6.71 -8.69
CA VAL A 286 -17.48 -5.49 -9.36
C VAL A 286 -17.14 -4.41 -8.35
N PHE A 287 -17.93 -4.25 -7.29
CA PHE A 287 -17.63 -3.34 -6.19
C PHE A 287 -16.33 -3.75 -5.47
N GLU A 288 -16.20 -5.04 -5.12
CA GLU A 288 -15.06 -5.56 -4.36
C GLU A 288 -13.77 -5.64 -5.20
N TYR A 289 -13.82 -5.45 -6.51
CA TYR A 289 -12.62 -5.22 -7.31
C TYR A 289 -11.85 -3.98 -6.83
N TYR A 290 -12.55 -2.93 -6.43
CA TYR A 290 -11.99 -1.68 -5.91
C TYR A 290 -11.89 -1.67 -4.38
N LEU A 291 -12.97 -2.06 -3.69
CA LEU A 291 -13.13 -1.92 -2.25
C LEU A 291 -13.70 -3.21 -1.65
N GLU A 292 -12.85 -4.06 -1.10
CA GLU A 292 -13.28 -5.31 -0.46
C GLU A 292 -14.01 -5.01 0.86
N ILE A 293 -15.27 -5.43 0.98
CA ILE A 293 -16.14 -5.14 2.13
C ILE A 293 -15.67 -5.96 3.34
N LYS A 294 -15.29 -5.29 4.42
CA LYS A 294 -14.86 -5.89 5.70
C LYS A 294 -15.76 -5.52 6.88
N GLY A 295 -16.55 -4.46 6.75
CA GLY A 295 -17.46 -3.92 7.76
C GLY A 295 -18.92 -3.92 7.31
N ASP A 296 -19.62 -2.81 7.59
CA ASP A 296 -20.99 -2.58 7.13
C ASP A 296 -21.02 -2.40 5.62
N SER A 297 -22.09 -2.88 4.98
CA SER A 297 -22.33 -2.82 3.53
C SER A 297 -23.29 -1.71 3.12
N ASP A 298 -23.66 -0.79 4.01
CA ASP A 298 -24.33 0.46 3.62
C ASP A 298 -23.31 1.42 2.99
N HIS A 299 -23.34 1.54 1.68
CA HIS A 299 -22.40 2.36 0.92
C HIS A 299 -22.80 3.84 0.79
N THR A 300 -23.87 4.27 1.45
CA THR A 300 -24.44 5.63 1.30
C THR A 300 -23.41 6.72 1.61
N LYS A 301 -22.71 6.64 2.76
CA LYS A 301 -21.69 7.63 3.14
C LYS A 301 -20.49 7.64 2.20
N LEU A 302 -20.07 6.45 1.76
CA LEU A 302 -18.96 6.31 0.81
C LEU A 302 -19.29 7.02 -0.50
N ILE A 303 -20.47 6.75 -1.06
CA ILE A 303 -20.92 7.33 -2.33
C ILE A 303 -21.04 8.85 -2.22
N GLN A 304 -21.64 9.36 -1.13
CA GLN A 304 -21.75 10.80 -0.92
C GLN A 304 -20.38 11.49 -0.82
N MET A 305 -19.44 10.90 -0.08
CA MET A 305 -18.08 11.41 0.01
C MET A 305 -17.39 11.42 -1.37
N LEU A 306 -17.57 10.36 -2.16
CA LEU A 306 -16.98 10.27 -3.50
C LEU A 306 -17.62 11.27 -4.49
N GLU A 307 -18.93 11.52 -4.38
CA GLU A 307 -19.62 12.53 -5.19
C GLU A 307 -19.08 13.92 -4.92
N ASP A 308 -18.99 14.32 -3.64
CA ASP A 308 -18.46 15.62 -3.24
C ASP A 308 -16.95 15.71 -3.61
N LEU A 309 -16.17 14.66 -3.37
CA LEU A 309 -14.74 14.62 -3.69
C LEU A 309 -14.45 14.73 -5.20
N ASN A 310 -15.32 14.25 -6.06
CA ASN A 310 -15.15 14.32 -7.52
C ASN A 310 -15.86 15.55 -8.15
N ASP A 311 -16.48 16.41 -7.37
CA ASP A 311 -17.01 17.70 -7.79
C ASP A 311 -15.94 18.78 -7.64
N ASP A 312 -15.26 19.13 -8.75
CA ASP A 312 -14.20 20.14 -8.76
C ASP A 312 -14.72 21.56 -8.45
N SER A 313 -16.04 21.80 -8.41
CA SER A 313 -16.62 23.08 -8.00
C SER A 313 -16.63 23.28 -6.47
N GLN A 314 -16.46 22.22 -5.70
CA GLN A 314 -16.39 22.27 -4.24
C GLN A 314 -14.95 22.50 -3.77
N SER A 315 -14.80 23.34 -2.72
CA SER A 315 -13.50 23.54 -2.06
C SER A 315 -13.04 22.27 -1.37
N MET A 316 -11.78 21.89 -1.56
CA MET A 316 -11.20 20.72 -0.87
C MET A 316 -11.09 20.93 0.64
N GLU A 317 -10.92 22.17 1.11
CA GLU A 317 -10.93 22.49 2.54
C GLU A 317 -12.25 22.08 3.19
N LEU A 318 -13.39 22.38 2.54
CA LEU A 318 -14.72 21.99 3.06
C LEU A 318 -14.93 20.48 3.00
N ILE A 319 -14.40 19.80 1.99
CA ILE A 319 -14.45 18.34 1.87
C ILE A 319 -13.63 17.68 2.98
N LEU A 320 -12.42 18.21 3.24
CA LEU A 320 -11.56 17.74 4.33
C LEU A 320 -12.23 17.93 5.70
N GLU A 321 -12.78 19.10 5.97
CA GLU A 321 -13.49 19.39 7.23
C GLU A 321 -14.69 18.45 7.43
N LYS A 322 -15.43 18.16 6.36
CA LYS A 322 -16.66 17.35 6.42
C LYS A 322 -16.39 15.85 6.54
N TYR A 323 -15.41 15.35 5.80
CA TYR A 323 -15.29 13.91 5.56
C TYR A 323 -14.00 13.27 6.09
N PHE A 324 -12.97 14.02 6.46
CA PHE A 324 -11.68 13.40 6.73
C PHE A 324 -11.04 13.90 8.02
N ASP A 325 -10.33 13.02 8.71
CA ASP A 325 -9.34 13.40 9.70
C ASP A 325 -8.04 13.78 8.97
N VAL A 326 -7.79 15.08 8.87
CA VAL A 326 -6.64 15.63 8.13
C VAL A 326 -5.31 15.21 8.73
N GLU A 327 -5.22 15.18 10.09
CA GLU A 327 -4.01 14.67 10.75
C GLU A 327 -3.73 13.23 10.37
N ASN A 328 -4.75 12.36 10.42
CA ASN A 328 -4.60 10.95 10.06
C ASN A 328 -4.06 10.78 8.63
N ILE A 329 -4.66 11.47 7.65
CA ILE A 329 -4.21 11.36 6.24
C ILE A 329 -2.79 11.91 6.09
N ALA A 330 -2.47 13.04 6.74
CA ALA A 330 -1.16 13.68 6.64
C ALA A 330 -0.05 12.80 7.24
N TYR A 331 -0.26 12.24 8.43
CA TYR A 331 0.71 11.36 9.06
C TYR A 331 0.85 10.01 8.35
N TRP A 332 -0.26 9.46 7.83
CA TRP A 332 -0.19 8.26 7.01
C TRP A 332 0.63 8.52 5.73
N MET A 333 0.35 9.60 5.00
CA MET A 333 1.11 9.94 3.79
C MET A 333 2.58 10.25 4.10
N ALA A 334 2.86 10.97 5.19
CA ALA A 334 4.21 11.27 5.65
C ALA A 334 5.00 9.99 5.97
N PHE A 335 4.38 9.02 6.64
CA PHE A 335 4.99 7.73 6.92
C PHE A 335 5.35 6.98 5.64
N GLN A 336 4.42 6.92 4.67
CA GLN A 336 4.69 6.25 3.40
C GLN A 336 5.78 6.96 2.58
N ILE A 337 5.81 8.30 2.58
CA ILE A 337 6.85 9.09 1.89
C ILE A 337 8.22 8.83 2.52
N LEU A 338 8.34 8.96 3.85
CA LEU A 338 9.62 8.78 4.56
C LEU A 338 10.14 7.35 4.48
N THR A 339 9.25 6.36 4.45
CA THR A 339 9.63 4.96 4.27
C THR A 339 9.81 4.57 2.80
N GLY A 340 9.51 5.47 1.85
CA GLY A 340 9.62 5.19 0.42
C GLY A 340 8.74 4.03 -0.05
N ASN A 341 7.61 3.79 0.63
CA ASN A 341 6.67 2.74 0.28
C ASN A 341 5.84 3.17 -0.94
N THR A 342 6.22 2.69 -2.12
CA THR A 342 5.62 3.13 -3.38
C THR A 342 4.33 2.38 -3.73
N ASP A 343 3.97 1.34 -2.99
CA ASP A 343 2.81 0.47 -3.28
C ASP A 343 1.52 0.90 -2.55
N THR A 344 1.36 2.20 -2.25
CA THR A 344 0.28 2.73 -1.41
C THR A 344 -0.60 3.80 -2.08
N GLN A 345 -0.39 4.10 -3.36
CA GLN A 345 -1.14 5.15 -4.06
C GLN A 345 -2.63 4.82 -4.27
N SER A 346 -3.00 3.54 -4.42
CA SER A 346 -4.38 3.08 -4.69
C SER A 346 -4.71 1.74 -4.05
N ARG A 347 -3.88 1.28 -3.13
CA ARG A 347 -4.04 0.00 -2.40
C ARG A 347 -3.23 0.02 -1.10
N ASN A 348 -3.18 -1.11 -0.39
CA ASN A 348 -2.44 -1.28 0.85
C ASN A 348 -2.86 -0.30 1.95
N MET A 349 -4.16 -0.05 2.04
CA MET A 349 -4.80 0.71 3.10
C MET A 349 -6.23 0.20 3.31
N TYR A 350 -6.83 0.60 4.41
CA TYR A 350 -8.26 0.46 4.64
C TYR A 350 -8.89 1.83 4.80
N LEU A 351 -10.12 1.97 4.31
CA LEU A 351 -11.00 3.08 4.64
C LEU A 351 -11.91 2.66 5.78
N TYR A 352 -11.89 3.42 6.85
CA TYR A 352 -12.71 3.22 8.04
C TYR A 352 -13.59 4.44 8.28
N SER A 353 -14.89 4.23 8.59
CA SER A 353 -15.80 5.29 9.02
C SER A 353 -16.78 4.75 10.06
N PRO A 354 -16.80 5.28 11.31
CA PRO A 354 -17.73 4.84 12.34
C PRO A 354 -19.17 5.16 11.98
N GLN A 355 -20.15 4.40 12.50
CA GLN A 355 -21.57 4.58 12.15
C GLN A 355 -22.14 5.96 12.48
N ASN A 356 -21.65 6.58 13.52
CA ASN A 356 -22.17 7.84 14.07
C ASN A 356 -21.43 9.10 13.59
N SER A 357 -20.59 8.98 12.58
CA SER A 357 -19.81 10.07 11.99
C SER A 357 -19.72 9.88 10.50
N ASP A 358 -19.60 10.98 9.75
CA ASP A 358 -19.29 10.96 8.31
C ASP A 358 -17.77 10.97 8.05
N THR A 359 -16.96 11.05 9.10
CA THR A 359 -15.50 11.12 9.02
C THR A 359 -14.90 9.79 8.55
N TRP A 360 -14.01 9.86 7.58
CA TRP A 360 -13.21 8.76 7.06
C TRP A 360 -11.78 8.85 7.55
N TYR A 361 -11.23 7.68 7.85
CA TYR A 361 -9.85 7.50 8.29
C TYR A 361 -9.16 6.49 7.39
N ILE A 362 -7.86 6.69 7.16
CA ILE A 362 -7.00 5.71 6.53
C ILE A 362 -6.36 4.87 7.64
N LEU A 363 -6.59 3.54 7.58
CA LEU A 363 -5.88 2.58 8.42
C LEU A 363 -4.83 1.88 7.57
N ASP A 364 -3.64 1.79 8.10
CA ASP A 364 -2.47 1.30 7.41
C ASP A 364 -2.49 -0.22 7.16
N TRP A 365 -1.94 -0.66 6.02
CA TRP A 365 -1.88 -2.07 5.64
C TRP A 365 -0.74 -2.37 4.68
N ASP A 366 -0.01 -3.47 4.94
CA ASP A 366 0.96 -4.14 4.07
C ASP A 366 2.17 -3.29 3.68
N ASN A 367 3.09 -3.11 4.64
CA ASN A 367 4.29 -2.29 4.50
C ASN A 367 5.55 -3.10 4.12
N ASP A 368 5.42 -4.19 3.39
CA ASP A 368 6.58 -5.01 3.04
C ASP A 368 7.45 -4.39 1.92
N ASP A 369 6.98 -3.33 1.26
CA ASP A 369 7.75 -2.50 0.30
C ASP A 369 8.44 -1.28 0.94
N MET A 370 8.31 -1.07 2.27
CA MET A 370 8.98 0.06 2.93
C MET A 370 10.51 -0.11 2.94
N LEU A 371 11.25 1.00 2.74
CA LEU A 371 12.71 1.04 2.73
C LEU A 371 13.32 -0.06 1.83
N PHE A 372 12.77 -0.17 0.61
CA PHE A 372 13.08 -1.26 -0.32
C PHE A 372 13.98 -0.83 -1.48
N ARG A 373 14.35 0.46 -1.57
CA ARG A 373 15.14 1.04 -2.66
C ARG A 373 16.47 0.32 -2.86
N THR A 374 17.27 0.20 -1.81
CA THR A 374 18.58 -0.48 -1.87
C THR A 374 18.41 -1.95 -2.23
N GLU A 375 17.40 -2.62 -1.71
CA GLU A 375 17.14 -4.02 -2.06
C GLU A 375 16.77 -4.19 -3.53
N LYS A 376 15.93 -3.31 -4.10
CA LYS A 376 15.64 -3.27 -5.54
C LYS A 376 16.93 -3.17 -6.36
N HIS A 377 17.83 -2.24 -6.01
CA HIS A 377 19.12 -2.07 -6.68
C HIS A 377 20.03 -3.30 -6.57
N VAL A 378 20.17 -3.84 -5.37
CA VAL A 378 21.03 -5.01 -5.10
C VAL A 378 20.53 -6.24 -5.87
N LYS A 379 19.23 -6.42 -5.97
CA LYS A 379 18.61 -7.50 -6.76
C LYS A 379 18.57 -7.22 -8.26
N ARG A 380 18.95 -6.01 -8.68
CA ARG A 380 18.83 -5.55 -10.08
C ARG A 380 17.39 -5.59 -10.60
N HIS A 381 16.43 -5.34 -9.73
CA HIS A 381 15.04 -5.11 -10.10
C HIS A 381 14.85 -3.64 -10.42
N ASN A 382 14.15 -3.35 -11.47
CA ASN A 382 13.69 -2.05 -12.00
C ASN A 382 14.50 -0.81 -11.59
N VAL A 383 14.79 0.01 -12.57
CA VAL A 383 15.43 1.32 -12.37
C VAL A 383 14.45 2.23 -11.64
N ASP A 384 14.90 2.90 -10.58
CA ASP A 384 14.16 3.97 -9.95
C ASP A 384 13.83 5.05 -10.97
N VAL A 385 12.58 5.45 -11.03
CA VAL A 385 12.12 6.53 -11.91
C VAL A 385 11.95 7.85 -11.16
N GLY A 386 12.50 7.95 -9.96
CA GLY A 386 12.52 9.18 -9.15
C GLY A 386 11.14 9.66 -8.68
N TRP A 387 10.17 9.76 -9.56
CA TRP A 387 8.81 10.21 -9.24
C TRP A 387 7.97 9.17 -8.48
N GLU A 388 8.35 7.90 -8.44
CA GLU A 388 7.68 6.90 -7.59
C GLU A 388 7.85 7.20 -6.10
N TYR A 389 8.85 8.01 -5.73
CA TYR A 389 9.11 8.43 -4.36
C TYR A 389 8.61 9.85 -4.11
N GLY A 390 8.02 10.09 -2.93
CA GLY A 390 7.52 11.40 -2.56
C GLY A 390 6.10 11.68 -3.06
N ILE A 391 5.76 12.95 -3.18
CA ILE A 391 4.37 13.40 -3.43
C ILE A 391 3.84 13.02 -4.81
N SER A 392 4.68 12.92 -5.80
CA SER A 392 4.26 12.62 -7.18
C SER A 392 3.69 11.20 -7.31
N ASN A 393 4.09 10.25 -6.46
CA ASN A 393 3.49 8.91 -6.41
C ASN A 393 1.98 8.94 -6.17
N TYR A 394 1.49 9.93 -5.44
CA TYR A 394 0.08 10.05 -5.05
C TYR A 394 -0.77 10.87 -6.01
N TRP A 395 -0.16 11.49 -7.02
CA TRP A 395 -0.86 12.42 -7.91
C TRP A 395 -1.94 11.77 -8.78
N GLY A 396 -1.82 10.49 -9.09
CA GLY A 396 -2.82 9.73 -9.84
C GLY A 396 -4.14 9.46 -9.08
N ASN A 397 -4.16 9.68 -7.77
CA ASN A 397 -5.28 9.44 -6.88
C ASN A 397 -6.03 10.76 -6.61
N VAL A 398 -7.36 10.77 -6.77
CA VAL A 398 -8.17 12.01 -6.65
C VAL A 398 -8.08 12.62 -5.26
N LEU A 399 -8.23 11.82 -4.20
CA LEU A 399 -8.15 12.31 -2.82
C LEU A 399 -6.78 12.95 -2.57
N PHE A 400 -5.72 12.23 -2.82
CA PHE A 400 -4.37 12.70 -2.53
C PHE A 400 -3.93 13.86 -3.41
N ARG A 401 -4.29 13.85 -4.69
CA ARG A 401 -4.04 14.96 -5.59
C ARG A 401 -4.70 16.25 -5.11
N ARG A 402 -5.99 16.19 -4.76
CA ARG A 402 -6.72 17.37 -4.26
C ARG A 402 -6.19 17.83 -2.90
N CYS A 403 -5.82 16.91 -2.02
CA CYS A 403 -5.08 17.22 -0.78
C CYS A 403 -3.79 18.01 -1.09
N LEU A 404 -2.94 17.50 -1.97
CA LEU A 404 -1.67 18.11 -2.32
C LEU A 404 -1.83 19.49 -2.99
N GLN A 405 -2.93 19.73 -3.70
CA GLN A 405 -3.25 21.06 -4.26
C GLN A 405 -3.69 22.07 -3.19
N THR A 406 -4.10 21.61 -2.01
CA THR A 406 -4.62 22.41 -0.91
C THR A 406 -3.48 22.86 0.02
N GLU A 407 -3.31 24.17 0.23
CA GLU A 407 -2.19 24.72 1.00
C GLU A 407 -2.21 24.29 2.47
N SER A 408 -3.37 24.34 3.11
CA SER A 408 -3.53 23.89 4.51
C SER A 408 -3.13 22.43 4.70
N TYR A 409 -3.47 21.56 3.75
CA TYR A 409 -3.05 20.16 3.79
C TYR A 409 -1.53 20.00 3.59
N ARG A 410 -0.91 20.72 2.64
CA ARG A 410 0.56 20.69 2.45
C ARG A 410 1.30 21.12 3.72
N ASN A 411 0.78 22.10 4.44
CA ASN A 411 1.35 22.53 5.71
C ASN A 411 1.24 21.41 6.77
N ALA A 412 0.07 20.76 6.89
CA ALA A 412 -0.11 19.63 7.78
C ALA A 412 0.81 18.44 7.41
N LEU A 413 0.95 18.14 6.11
CA LEU A 413 1.85 17.11 5.63
C LEU A 413 3.32 17.42 5.95
N THR A 414 3.75 18.69 5.76
CA THR A 414 5.12 19.10 6.08
C THR A 414 5.42 18.96 7.57
N ILE A 415 4.49 19.35 8.44
CA ILE A 415 4.61 19.15 9.90
C ILE A 415 4.73 17.65 10.21
N ALA A 416 3.86 16.82 9.63
CA ALA A 416 3.91 15.38 9.83
C ALA A 416 5.23 14.74 9.34
N ILE A 417 5.77 15.21 8.22
CA ILE A 417 7.09 14.79 7.70
C ILE A 417 8.20 15.14 8.70
N GLU A 418 8.21 16.34 9.24
CA GLU A 418 9.23 16.79 10.19
C GLU A 418 9.15 16.00 11.51
N ASP A 419 7.95 15.84 12.06
CA ASP A 419 7.72 15.06 13.29
C ASP A 419 8.16 13.60 13.12
N LEU A 420 7.75 12.97 12.02
CA LEU A 420 8.09 11.58 11.75
C LEU A 420 9.58 11.39 11.42
N HIS A 421 10.23 12.35 10.75
CA HIS A 421 11.67 12.30 10.52
C HIS A 421 12.45 12.33 11.84
N GLN A 422 12.05 13.19 12.80
CA GLN A 422 12.66 13.20 14.14
C GLN A 422 12.41 11.88 14.88
N TYR A 423 11.21 11.32 14.76
CA TYR A 423 10.82 10.06 15.40
C TYR A 423 11.54 8.85 14.79
N MET A 424 11.61 8.77 13.46
CA MET A 424 12.28 7.68 12.72
C MET A 424 13.75 8.00 12.42
N ASN A 425 14.46 8.65 13.36
CA ASN A 425 15.86 9.00 13.18
C ASN A 425 16.76 7.78 13.05
N ALA A 426 17.99 8.01 12.58
CA ALA A 426 18.95 6.95 12.27
C ALA A 426 19.27 6.04 13.48
N ASP A 427 19.34 6.60 14.68
CA ASP A 427 19.65 5.83 15.88
C ASP A 427 18.53 4.84 16.22
N ARG A 428 17.27 5.28 16.15
CA ARG A 428 16.09 4.43 16.36
C ARG A 428 16.01 3.32 15.31
N ILE A 429 16.15 3.66 14.04
CA ILE A 429 16.11 2.68 12.94
C ILE A 429 17.25 1.66 13.13
N HIS A 430 18.44 2.09 13.49
CA HIS A 430 19.57 1.22 13.75
C HIS A 430 19.33 0.29 14.96
N GLU A 431 18.76 0.80 16.06
CA GLU A 431 18.41 -0.02 17.24
C GLU A 431 17.41 -1.11 16.85
N MET A 432 16.34 -0.75 16.10
CA MET A 432 15.34 -1.70 15.63
C MET A 432 15.94 -2.78 14.73
N ILE A 433 16.76 -2.39 13.75
CA ILE A 433 17.46 -3.33 12.86
C ILE A 433 18.31 -4.30 13.68
N THR A 434 19.09 -3.78 14.62
CA THR A 434 19.96 -4.59 15.49
C THR A 434 19.15 -5.61 16.26
N HIS A 435 18.02 -5.19 16.84
CA HIS A 435 17.10 -6.09 17.56
C HIS A 435 16.54 -7.18 16.62
N TYR A 436 15.96 -6.81 15.47
CA TYR A 436 15.36 -7.79 14.56
C TYR A 436 16.38 -8.78 13.99
N ARG A 437 17.59 -8.34 13.72
CA ARG A 437 18.67 -9.22 13.27
C ARG A 437 19.00 -10.31 14.28
N THR A 438 18.97 -10.01 15.59
CA THR A 438 19.20 -11.04 16.63
C THR A 438 18.17 -12.17 16.57
N ILE A 439 16.98 -11.90 16.02
CA ILE A 439 15.89 -12.86 15.87
C ILE A 439 15.97 -13.53 14.50
N THR A 440 15.87 -12.74 13.43
CA THR A 440 15.69 -13.27 12.07
C THR A 440 16.89 -14.06 11.57
N GLU A 441 18.11 -13.64 11.93
CA GLU A 441 19.34 -14.33 11.52
C GLU A 441 19.49 -15.75 12.10
N GLN A 442 18.74 -16.11 13.14
CA GLN A 442 18.69 -17.47 13.66
C GLN A 442 17.93 -18.42 12.70
N PHE A 443 17.08 -17.89 11.83
CA PHE A 443 16.23 -18.65 10.92
C PHE A 443 16.69 -18.53 9.46
N ILE A 444 16.87 -17.30 8.97
CA ILE A 444 17.05 -17.05 7.54
C ILE A 444 18.33 -17.68 6.93
N TRP A 445 19.32 -18.02 7.76
CA TRP A 445 20.54 -18.72 7.34
C TRP A 445 20.46 -20.22 7.50
N ASN A 446 19.33 -20.75 7.99
CA ASN A 446 19.07 -22.17 8.22
C ASN A 446 17.91 -22.65 7.36
N VAL A 447 17.90 -23.97 7.08
CA VAL A 447 16.75 -24.62 6.41
C VAL A 447 15.53 -24.57 7.35
N PRO A 448 14.32 -24.26 6.83
CA PRO A 448 13.95 -24.15 5.42
C PRO A 448 14.13 -22.75 4.78
N ASP A 449 14.31 -21.69 5.57
CA ASP A 449 14.29 -20.31 5.08
C ASP A 449 15.47 -20.00 4.14
N ALA A 450 16.65 -20.52 4.45
CA ALA A 450 17.87 -20.29 3.63
C ALA A 450 17.74 -20.78 2.19
N LEU A 451 16.87 -21.77 1.91
CA LEU A 451 16.64 -22.29 0.56
C LEU A 451 15.91 -21.30 -0.35
N TYR A 452 15.21 -20.33 0.23
CA TYR A 452 14.33 -19.40 -0.47
C TYR A 452 14.67 -17.93 -0.18
N LEU A 453 15.78 -17.66 0.51
CA LEU A 453 16.18 -16.28 0.77
C LEU A 453 16.66 -15.65 -0.55
N PRO A 454 16.08 -14.50 -0.97
CA PRO A 454 16.37 -13.91 -2.28
C PRO A 454 17.70 -13.15 -2.34
N VAL A 455 18.46 -13.09 -1.24
CA VAL A 455 19.71 -12.32 -1.12
C VAL A 455 20.81 -13.14 -0.46
N THR A 456 22.05 -12.85 -0.82
CA THR A 456 23.22 -13.39 -0.13
C THR A 456 23.46 -12.66 1.21
N LYS A 457 24.28 -13.23 2.09
CA LYS A 457 24.62 -12.60 3.38
C LYS A 457 25.30 -11.23 3.21
N ALA A 458 26.13 -11.06 2.18
CA ALA A 458 26.75 -9.78 1.88
C ALA A 458 25.70 -8.74 1.46
N GLN A 459 24.78 -9.12 0.56
CA GLN A 459 23.66 -8.27 0.14
C GLN A 459 22.74 -7.92 1.31
N TYR A 460 22.39 -8.89 2.15
CA TYR A 460 21.61 -8.66 3.37
C TYR A 460 22.23 -7.57 4.26
N ASN A 461 23.55 -7.66 4.51
CA ASN A 461 24.25 -6.67 5.32
C ASN A 461 24.23 -5.28 4.66
N THR A 462 24.42 -5.20 3.34
CA THR A 462 24.34 -3.94 2.59
C THR A 462 22.95 -3.33 2.71
N ILE A 463 21.91 -4.12 2.51
CA ILE A 463 20.51 -3.67 2.61
C ILE A 463 20.19 -3.19 4.03
N ALA A 464 20.51 -4.00 5.04
CA ALA A 464 20.22 -3.65 6.43
C ALA A 464 20.93 -2.36 6.88
N ALA A 465 22.17 -2.16 6.43
CA ALA A 465 22.94 -0.95 6.76
C ALA A 465 22.41 0.31 6.08
N ALA A 466 21.72 0.19 4.96
CA ALA A 466 21.22 1.31 4.19
C ALA A 466 19.86 1.86 4.67
N LEU A 467 19.09 1.12 5.48
CA LEU A 467 17.74 1.55 5.86
C LEU A 467 17.66 2.93 6.54
N PRO A 468 18.59 3.31 7.47
CA PRO A 468 18.58 4.66 8.03
C PRO A 468 18.84 5.75 6.98
N ASP A 469 19.75 5.48 6.03
CA ASP A 469 20.08 6.41 4.95
C ASP A 469 18.89 6.58 3.99
N GLU A 470 18.11 5.52 3.73
CA GLU A 470 16.90 5.62 2.89
C GLU A 470 15.84 6.55 3.49
N VAL A 471 15.65 6.56 4.82
CA VAL A 471 14.75 7.52 5.49
C VAL A 471 15.26 8.95 5.30
N GLU A 472 16.55 9.18 5.51
CA GLU A 472 17.17 10.51 5.35
C GLU A 472 17.10 10.99 3.89
N GLU A 473 17.38 10.12 2.92
CA GLU A 473 17.28 10.45 1.50
C GLU A 473 15.83 10.83 1.12
N ASN A 474 14.84 10.09 1.60
CA ASN A 474 13.43 10.39 1.34
C ASN A 474 13.01 11.73 1.97
N TYR A 475 13.48 12.04 3.18
CA TYR A 475 13.25 13.33 3.83
C TYR A 475 13.87 14.47 3.02
N GLN A 476 15.12 14.34 2.58
CA GLN A 476 15.80 15.35 1.77
C GLN A 476 15.15 15.55 0.40
N GLN A 477 14.58 14.51 -0.19
CA GLN A 477 13.90 14.57 -1.49
C GLN A 477 12.47 15.14 -1.40
N TYR A 478 11.83 15.09 -0.23
CA TYR A 478 10.44 15.56 -0.08
C TYR A 478 10.20 16.99 -0.58
N PRO A 479 10.96 18.01 -0.15
CA PRO A 479 10.76 19.38 -0.65
C PRO A 479 11.09 19.54 -2.14
N ASP A 480 11.95 18.69 -2.68
CA ASP A 480 12.28 18.72 -4.10
C ASP A 480 11.11 18.26 -4.97
N GLY A 481 10.23 17.40 -4.46
CA GLY A 481 9.03 16.96 -5.16
C GLY A 481 8.14 18.10 -5.63
N TYR A 482 8.11 19.21 -4.91
CA TYR A 482 7.34 20.42 -5.29
C TYR A 482 7.95 21.24 -6.42
N LYS A 483 9.21 21.00 -6.78
CA LYS A 483 9.91 21.69 -7.87
C LYS A 483 9.60 21.12 -9.25
N TYR A 484 9.17 19.85 -9.30
CA TYR A 484 8.89 19.15 -10.55
C TYR A 484 7.46 19.38 -11.01
N PRO A 485 7.20 19.42 -12.32
CA PRO A 485 5.84 19.25 -12.83
C PRO A 485 5.26 17.93 -12.34
N MET A 486 3.95 17.88 -12.08
CA MET A 486 3.32 16.65 -11.63
C MET A 486 3.07 15.69 -12.79
N PRO A 487 3.20 14.37 -12.57
CA PRO A 487 2.99 13.37 -13.62
C PRO A 487 1.53 13.35 -14.09
N PHE A 488 1.30 12.82 -15.28
CA PHE A 488 0.00 12.77 -15.95
C PHE A 488 -0.11 11.48 -16.78
N TYR A 489 -1.30 11.15 -17.27
CA TYR A 489 -1.51 10.03 -18.19
C TYR A 489 -1.59 10.52 -19.64
N ILE A 490 -1.07 9.71 -20.56
CA ILE A 490 -1.24 9.86 -22.01
C ILE A 490 -2.56 9.20 -22.39
N ASP A 491 -3.43 9.93 -23.08
CA ASP A 491 -4.68 9.38 -23.62
C ASP A 491 -4.39 8.38 -24.76
N THR A 492 -5.35 7.47 -25.01
CA THR A 492 -5.29 6.62 -26.19
C THR A 492 -5.34 7.50 -27.46
N PRO A 493 -4.36 7.40 -28.37
CA PRO A 493 -4.37 8.18 -29.61
C PRO A 493 -5.64 7.95 -30.42
N VAL A 494 -6.11 8.98 -31.14
CA VAL A 494 -7.33 8.92 -31.96
C VAL A 494 -7.00 9.20 -33.41
N ALA A 495 -7.38 8.26 -34.31
CA ALA A 495 -7.26 8.45 -35.76
C ALA A 495 -8.55 9.07 -36.32
N GLU A 496 -8.44 10.24 -36.96
CA GLU A 496 -9.56 10.93 -37.57
C GLU A 496 -9.13 11.68 -38.83
N ASN A 497 -9.84 11.48 -39.95
CA ASN A 497 -9.60 12.20 -41.22
C ASN A 497 -8.14 12.14 -41.71
N GLY A 498 -7.44 11.01 -41.52
CA GLY A 498 -6.06 10.84 -41.95
C GLY A 498 -5.02 11.51 -41.03
N VAL A 499 -5.44 11.94 -39.84
CA VAL A 499 -4.60 12.56 -38.81
C VAL A 499 -4.64 11.69 -37.56
N LEU A 500 -3.50 11.51 -36.90
CA LEU A 500 -3.38 10.92 -35.57
C LEU A 500 -3.34 12.07 -34.57
N LYS A 501 -4.36 12.16 -33.72
CA LYS A 501 -4.45 13.12 -32.61
C LYS A 501 -3.88 12.47 -31.36
N LEU A 502 -3.04 13.20 -30.66
CA LEU A 502 -2.43 12.82 -29.39
C LEU A 502 -2.89 13.82 -28.34
N SER A 503 -3.32 13.31 -27.18
CA SER A 503 -3.67 14.14 -26.02
C SER A 503 -3.18 13.49 -24.73
N TRP A 504 -3.08 14.27 -23.67
CA TRP A 504 -2.65 13.81 -22.34
C TRP A 504 -3.25 14.70 -21.25
N GLY A 505 -3.18 14.26 -20.01
CA GLY A 505 -3.58 15.06 -18.86
C GLY A 505 -2.68 16.30 -18.69
N ALA A 506 -3.27 17.42 -18.30
CA ALA A 506 -2.48 18.60 -17.96
C ALA A 506 -1.64 18.33 -16.71
N SER A 507 -0.34 18.64 -16.78
CA SER A 507 0.54 18.63 -15.62
C SER A 507 0.26 19.85 -14.73
N TYR A 508 0.78 19.84 -13.51
CA TYR A 508 0.59 20.88 -12.51
C TYR A 508 1.93 21.33 -11.94
N SER A 509 2.08 22.64 -11.67
CA SER A 509 3.23 23.23 -11.01
C SER A 509 2.81 23.93 -9.73
N PHE A 510 3.47 23.63 -8.60
CA PHE A 510 3.15 24.22 -7.29
C PHE A 510 3.60 25.67 -7.15
N ASP A 511 4.62 26.08 -7.90
CA ASP A 511 5.18 27.43 -7.91
C ASP A 511 4.61 28.32 -9.04
N ALA A 512 3.51 27.89 -9.66
CA ALA A 512 2.85 28.55 -10.78
C ALA A 512 3.77 28.79 -12.00
N ALA A 513 4.84 28.00 -12.15
CA ALA A 513 5.69 28.03 -13.32
C ALA A 513 4.95 27.54 -14.57
N ASP A 514 5.21 28.19 -15.71
CA ASP A 514 4.67 27.73 -16.99
C ASP A 514 5.19 26.33 -17.32
N ILE A 515 4.31 25.48 -17.86
CA ILE A 515 4.63 24.11 -18.27
C ILE A 515 4.55 24.02 -19.79
N TYR A 516 5.57 23.40 -20.36
CA TYR A 516 5.65 23.02 -21.76
C TYR A 516 5.80 21.50 -21.88
N TYR A 517 5.36 20.96 -23.00
CA TYR A 517 5.48 19.52 -23.25
C TYR A 517 6.40 19.25 -24.45
N ILE A 518 7.07 18.11 -24.39
CA ILE A 518 7.73 17.47 -25.51
C ILE A 518 6.97 16.18 -25.80
N ALA A 519 6.61 15.96 -27.07
CA ALA A 519 5.96 14.74 -27.52
C ALA A 519 6.73 14.10 -28.67
N ASP A 520 7.07 12.82 -28.50
CA ASP A 520 7.76 12.00 -29.49
C ASP A 520 6.89 10.79 -29.87
N VAL A 521 6.89 10.43 -31.16
CA VAL A 521 6.34 9.16 -31.63
C VAL A 521 7.42 8.38 -32.39
N ALA A 522 7.61 7.13 -32.04
CA ALA A 522 8.65 6.29 -32.63
C ALA A 522 8.13 4.88 -33.00
N ARG A 523 8.94 4.15 -33.78
CA ARG A 523 8.70 2.74 -34.10
C ARG A 523 9.33 1.76 -33.12
N ASP A 524 10.03 2.27 -32.13
CA ASP A 524 10.65 1.47 -31.07
C ASP A 524 10.59 2.20 -29.73
N TYR A 525 10.51 1.44 -28.63
CA TYR A 525 10.36 1.98 -27.25
C TYR A 525 11.60 2.72 -26.73
N LYS A 526 12.74 2.64 -27.44
CA LYS A 526 13.96 3.40 -27.13
C LYS A 526 14.02 4.75 -27.86
N PHE A 527 13.04 5.03 -28.72
CA PHE A 527 12.96 6.22 -29.54
C PHE A 527 14.18 6.44 -30.45
N SER A 528 14.77 5.33 -30.91
CA SER A 528 15.89 5.39 -31.88
C SER A 528 15.42 5.73 -33.30
N ASN A 529 14.15 5.49 -33.61
CA ASN A 529 13.53 5.73 -34.91
C ASN A 529 12.25 6.54 -34.74
N CYS A 530 12.41 7.84 -34.40
CA CYS A 530 11.31 8.76 -34.27
C CYS A 530 10.73 9.11 -35.64
N ILE A 531 9.40 9.09 -35.75
CA ILE A 531 8.65 9.54 -36.91
C ILE A 531 8.01 10.92 -36.70
N PHE A 532 7.96 11.36 -35.45
CA PHE A 532 7.44 12.66 -35.04
C PHE A 532 8.15 13.12 -33.77
N GLN A 533 8.50 14.39 -33.71
CA GLN A 533 9.04 15.07 -32.54
C GLN A 533 8.54 16.51 -32.54
N GLN A 534 7.99 16.95 -31.41
CA GLN A 534 7.56 18.33 -31.22
C GLN A 534 7.89 18.78 -29.82
N GLU A 535 8.48 19.96 -29.71
CA GLU A 535 8.85 20.62 -28.46
C GLU A 535 8.00 21.89 -28.25
N ASN A 536 8.06 22.48 -27.07
CA ASN A 536 7.37 23.72 -26.68
C ASN A 536 5.85 23.67 -26.93
N ILE A 537 5.24 22.53 -26.68
CA ILE A 537 3.79 22.36 -26.78
C ILE A 537 3.17 22.97 -25.50
N ILE A 538 2.25 23.91 -25.66
CA ILE A 538 1.59 24.63 -24.54
C ILE A 538 0.31 23.88 -24.10
N LEU A 539 -0.52 23.48 -25.08
CA LEU A 539 -1.73 22.73 -24.78
C LEU A 539 -1.40 21.22 -24.67
N PRO A 540 -2.07 20.46 -23.81
CA PRO A 540 -1.78 19.04 -23.63
C PRO A 540 -2.31 18.18 -24.78
N GLU A 541 -2.04 18.62 -26.02
CA GLU A 541 -2.45 17.93 -27.25
C GLU A 541 -1.53 18.29 -28.41
N THR A 542 -1.40 17.38 -29.37
CA THR A 542 -0.76 17.62 -30.67
C THR A 542 -1.32 16.67 -31.72
N GLN A 543 -0.87 16.79 -32.96
CA GLN A 543 -1.30 15.90 -34.04
C GLN A 543 -0.21 15.70 -35.09
N LEU A 544 -0.27 14.57 -35.77
CA LEU A 544 0.59 14.22 -36.89
C LEU A 544 -0.22 13.50 -37.98
N PRO A 545 0.29 13.43 -39.24
CA PRO A 545 -0.33 12.57 -40.25
C PRO A 545 -0.46 11.13 -39.74
N LEU A 546 -1.60 10.47 -40.00
CA LEU A 546 -1.79 9.08 -39.61
C LEU A 546 -0.72 8.19 -40.25
N PRO A 547 0.13 7.53 -39.46
CA PRO A 547 1.17 6.68 -39.98
C PRO A 547 0.59 5.37 -40.54
N ALA A 548 1.37 4.63 -41.33
CA ALA A 548 0.99 3.33 -41.87
C ALA A 548 0.73 2.30 -40.78
N ALA A 549 -0.03 1.23 -41.07
CA ALA A 549 -0.29 0.16 -40.13
C ALA A 549 1.01 -0.39 -39.52
N GLY A 550 1.00 -0.58 -38.17
CA GLY A 550 2.17 -1.06 -37.43
C GLY A 550 2.13 -0.68 -35.96
N GLN A 551 3.16 -1.08 -35.23
CA GLN A 551 3.37 -0.76 -33.82
C GLN A 551 4.08 0.58 -33.67
N TYR A 552 3.64 1.37 -32.70
CA TYR A 552 4.19 2.69 -32.40
C TYR A 552 4.24 2.91 -30.88
N PHE A 553 5.13 3.82 -30.50
CA PHE A 553 5.36 4.23 -29.12
C PHE A 553 5.25 5.77 -29.04
N ILE A 554 4.51 6.24 -28.06
CA ILE A 554 4.43 7.67 -27.72
C ILE A 554 5.12 7.90 -26.38
N ARG A 555 5.89 8.97 -26.31
CA ARG A 555 6.47 9.51 -25.08
C ARG A 555 6.08 10.97 -24.96
N VAL A 556 5.62 11.36 -23.75
CA VAL A 556 5.35 12.76 -23.44
C VAL A 556 6.08 13.12 -22.15
N CYS A 557 6.76 14.28 -22.17
CA CYS A 557 7.45 14.84 -21.01
C CYS A 557 7.00 16.27 -20.77
N ALA A 558 6.59 16.61 -19.55
CA ALA A 558 6.33 17.98 -19.12
C ALA A 558 7.64 18.64 -18.64
N ILE A 559 7.83 19.91 -18.94
CA ILE A 559 9.00 20.70 -18.52
C ILE A 559 8.48 22.03 -17.99
N ASN A 560 8.92 22.46 -16.81
CA ASN A 560 8.62 23.80 -16.32
C ASN A 560 9.72 24.82 -16.70
N THR A 561 9.44 26.09 -16.50
CA THR A 561 10.39 27.17 -16.82
C THR A 561 11.69 27.13 -16.01
N ALA A 562 11.75 26.40 -14.90
CA ALA A 562 12.96 26.15 -14.14
C ALA A 562 13.82 24.98 -14.71
N GLY A 563 13.30 24.27 -15.72
CA GLY A 563 14.01 23.19 -16.41
C GLY A 563 13.83 21.81 -15.78
N TYR A 564 12.96 21.66 -14.77
CA TYR A 564 12.62 20.37 -14.22
C TYR A 564 11.68 19.61 -15.17
N THR A 565 11.92 18.32 -15.33
CA THR A 565 11.21 17.47 -16.29
C THR A 565 10.46 16.35 -15.60
N GLN A 566 9.25 16.02 -16.10
CA GLN A 566 8.42 14.95 -15.58
C GLN A 566 7.83 14.12 -16.73
N PRO A 567 8.14 12.81 -16.84
CA PRO A 567 7.48 11.91 -17.77
C PRO A 567 6.06 11.56 -17.32
N ALA A 568 5.26 11.03 -18.24
CA ALA A 568 3.93 10.50 -17.94
C ALA A 568 4.00 9.27 -17.03
N PHE A 569 2.87 8.93 -16.39
CA PHE A 569 2.71 7.69 -15.60
C PHE A 569 2.74 6.41 -16.44
N ASP A 570 2.42 6.53 -17.72
CA ASP A 570 2.34 5.38 -18.62
C ASP A 570 3.68 4.64 -18.70
N TYR A 571 3.62 3.34 -18.91
CA TYR A 571 4.82 2.54 -19.11
C TYR A 571 4.61 1.48 -20.20
N TYR A 572 5.69 1.13 -20.87
CA TYR A 572 5.78 -0.02 -21.75
C TYR A 572 6.47 -1.18 -21.02
N ARG A 573 5.91 -2.38 -21.09
CA ARG A 573 6.47 -3.57 -20.43
C ARG A 573 7.37 -4.34 -21.40
N THR A 574 8.62 -4.54 -21.00
CA THR A 574 9.61 -5.39 -21.69
C THR A 574 9.94 -6.61 -20.83
N GLU A 575 10.68 -7.56 -21.40
CA GLU A 575 11.22 -8.70 -20.63
C GLU A 575 12.18 -8.25 -19.50
N GLN A 576 12.82 -7.08 -19.64
CA GLN A 576 13.74 -6.53 -18.64
C GLN A 576 13.03 -5.66 -17.59
N GLY A 577 11.75 -5.36 -17.78
CA GLY A 577 10.96 -4.54 -16.85
C GLY A 577 10.15 -3.45 -17.52
N LYS A 578 9.64 -2.50 -16.71
CA LYS A 578 8.84 -1.35 -17.16
C LYS A 578 9.74 -0.25 -17.72
N VAL A 579 9.34 0.34 -18.85
CA VAL A 579 9.92 1.57 -19.42
C VAL A 579 8.89 2.68 -19.24
N TYR A 580 9.10 3.54 -18.26
CA TYR A 580 8.14 4.57 -17.86
C TYR A 580 8.10 5.76 -18.82
N GLY A 581 6.99 6.49 -18.80
CA GLY A 581 6.72 7.63 -19.68
C GLY A 581 6.38 7.23 -21.13
N VAL A 582 6.22 5.93 -21.40
CA VAL A 582 6.03 5.39 -22.74
C VAL A 582 4.73 4.60 -22.83
N LYS A 583 3.87 4.97 -23.79
CA LYS A 583 2.65 4.22 -24.14
C LYS A 583 2.83 3.55 -25.49
N CYS A 584 2.45 2.27 -25.63
CA CYS A 584 2.43 1.52 -26.87
C CYS A 584 1.04 1.49 -27.49
N PHE A 585 0.95 1.65 -28.80
CA PHE A 585 -0.29 1.51 -29.55
C PHE A 585 -0.06 0.92 -30.95
N TYR A 586 -1.09 0.41 -31.56
CA TYR A 586 -1.07 -0.14 -32.90
C TYR A 586 -2.00 0.63 -33.84
N VAL A 587 -1.50 0.98 -35.02
CA VAL A 587 -2.34 1.43 -36.13
C VAL A 587 -2.71 0.20 -36.94
N GLN A 588 -4.00 -0.09 -37.07
CA GLN A 588 -4.53 -1.21 -37.82
C GLN A 588 -4.56 -0.94 -39.34
N ALA A 589 -4.76 -1.95 -40.16
CA ALA A 589 -4.82 -1.81 -41.61
C ALA A 589 -6.01 -0.93 -42.09
N ASP A 590 -7.08 -0.84 -41.28
CA ASP A 590 -8.24 0.02 -41.53
C ASP A 590 -8.07 1.44 -40.97
N GLY A 591 -6.92 1.74 -40.37
CA GLY A 591 -6.63 3.02 -39.74
C GLY A 591 -7.13 3.17 -38.29
N SER A 592 -7.78 2.15 -37.72
CA SER A 592 -8.19 2.17 -36.32
C SER A 592 -6.96 2.06 -35.39
N ILE A 593 -7.13 2.56 -34.14
CA ILE A 593 -6.08 2.51 -33.11
C ILE A 593 -6.46 1.49 -32.05
N VAL A 594 -5.49 0.67 -31.66
CA VAL A 594 -5.59 -0.29 -30.54
C VAL A 594 -4.43 -0.01 -29.59
N GLU A 595 -4.74 0.19 -28.32
CA GLU A 595 -3.75 0.37 -27.26
C GLU A 595 -3.24 -1.01 -26.80
N ASP A 596 -1.94 -1.09 -26.49
CA ASP A 596 -1.34 -2.26 -25.83
C ASP A 596 -1.62 -2.15 -24.33
N ILE A 597 -2.61 -2.92 -23.86
CA ILE A 597 -3.03 -2.90 -22.46
C ILE A 597 -2.41 -4.11 -21.76
N TYR A 598 -1.75 -3.88 -20.62
CA TYR A 598 -1.19 -4.92 -19.77
C TYR A 598 -2.18 -5.28 -18.66
N GLU A 599 -2.45 -6.58 -18.50
CA GLU A 599 -3.09 -7.10 -17.29
C GLU A 599 -2.02 -7.14 -16.18
N GLU A 600 -2.29 -6.48 -15.04
CA GLU A 600 -1.41 -6.49 -13.86
C GLU A 600 -1.56 -7.76 -13.01
#